data_7c3ac92385e85df64980fda0ce853f0c
#
_entry.id   7c3ac92385e85df64980fda0ce853f0c
#
_cell.length_a   1.000
_cell.length_b   1.000
_cell.length_c   1.000
_cell.angle_alpha   90.00
_cell.angle_beta   90.00
_cell.angle_gamma   90.00
#
_symmetry.space_group_name_H-M   'P 1'
#
loop_
_entity.id
_entity.type
_entity.pdbx_description
1 polymer ?
#
loop_
_entity_poly.entity_id
_entity_poly.type
_entity_poly.pdbx_seq_one_letter_code
_entity_poly.pdbx_strand_id
1 'polypeptide(L)'
;MDYSYEYQAFLREKILEFLPPGFVRIGNKYHGRCPFCGDSKKSRSKKRGWIYLDTNCSYYCFNCGLAMSGIKLVEALSGAAYSEIRKEYLKLFLKSGMNSSLSARFELPEDEPSLFKLQSIVKPEWKSPLSDKAKEYLKNRKVLDAPFFSDPIYSYFAPNKDEFIMIPWKLNGIDSYYQVNDFQKIHSLKYIFPKDKKKTVAGLDNIDLSWPYIICFEGFYDSLFVKNGVCLGTKAITDYQLRLIKERFPKHQIVISFDNDISGIKAMCKLLKRNNEFKYFRWFSETTKEKDINDFVIAKDNVNIFADEKQIEPMIVDKLLMKLWLLKNGLWTDD
;
A
#
# COMPACT_ATOMS: atom_id res chain seq x y z
N MET A 1 15.74 8.63 -0.17
CA MET A 1 15.35 9.95 0.36
C MET A 1 16.55 10.52 1.07
N ASP A 2 17.18 11.55 0.52
CA ASP A 2 18.18 12.32 1.26
C ASP A 2 17.41 13.28 2.17
N TYR A 3 17.28 12.88 3.43
CA TYR A 3 16.87 13.83 4.47
C TYR A 3 18.00 14.87 4.62
N SER A 4 17.64 16.14 4.76
CA SER A 4 18.65 17.15 5.04
C SER A 4 19.43 16.78 6.29
N TYR A 5 20.71 17.10 6.35
CA TYR A 5 21.58 16.79 7.47
C TYR A 5 20.99 17.27 8.82
N GLU A 6 20.33 18.44 8.80
CA GLU A 6 19.70 19.07 9.96
C GLU A 6 18.49 18.29 10.48
N TYR A 7 17.66 17.78 9.58
CA TYR A 7 16.51 16.96 9.96
C TYR A 7 16.96 15.65 10.61
N GLN A 8 18.02 15.08 10.10
CA GLN A 8 18.60 13.86 10.67
C GLN A 8 19.26 14.12 12.02
N ALA A 9 19.95 15.26 12.17
CA ALA A 9 20.50 15.69 13.44
C ALA A 9 19.38 15.85 14.48
N PHE A 10 18.27 16.50 14.10
CA PHE A 10 17.08 16.63 14.95
C PHE A 10 16.48 15.27 15.34
N LEU A 11 16.30 14.36 14.39
CA LEU A 11 15.79 13.01 14.71
C LEU A 11 16.72 12.23 15.64
N ARG A 12 18.03 12.34 15.45
CA ARG A 12 19.02 11.71 16.35
C ARG A 12 18.89 12.25 17.77
N GLU A 13 18.78 13.56 17.90
CA GLU A 13 18.59 14.22 19.20
C GLU A 13 17.31 13.73 19.88
N LYS A 14 16.19 13.71 19.15
CA LYS A 14 14.91 13.22 19.69
C LYS A 14 14.94 11.73 20.05
N ILE A 15 15.56 10.89 19.24
CA ILE A 15 15.72 9.47 19.58
C ILE A 15 16.55 9.30 20.85
N LEU A 16 17.59 10.11 21.04
CA LEU A 16 18.43 10.06 22.25
C LEU A 16 17.71 10.61 23.49
N GLU A 17 16.88 11.64 23.32
CA GLU A 17 16.04 12.20 24.38
C GLU A 17 15.07 11.15 24.95
N PHE A 18 14.45 10.35 24.09
CA PHE A 18 13.48 9.31 24.47
C PHE A 18 14.08 7.89 24.45
N LEU A 19 15.41 7.76 24.53
CA LEU A 19 16.08 6.47 24.48
C LEU A 19 15.60 5.55 25.61
N PRO A 20 15.07 4.36 25.31
CA PRO A 20 14.58 3.46 26.36
C PRO A 20 15.70 3.02 27.32
N PRO A 21 15.41 2.87 28.61
CA PRO A 21 16.40 2.41 29.59
C PRO A 21 17.04 1.08 29.18
N GLY A 22 18.37 0.98 29.39
CA GLY A 22 19.12 -0.24 29.14
C GLY A 22 19.59 -0.42 27.69
N PHE A 23 19.37 0.56 26.80
CA PHE A 23 20.06 0.61 25.51
C PHE A 23 21.53 1.07 25.72
N VAL A 24 22.46 0.35 25.11
CA VAL A 24 23.90 0.61 25.19
C VAL A 24 24.41 1.00 23.81
N ARG A 25 25.23 2.02 23.72
CA ARG A 25 25.83 2.49 22.47
C ARG A 25 26.91 1.52 21.98
N ILE A 26 26.84 1.17 20.69
CA ILE A 26 27.83 0.34 19.98
C ILE A 26 28.13 1.05 18.65
N GLY A 27 29.18 1.85 18.61
CA GLY A 27 29.50 2.71 17.45
C GLY A 27 28.38 3.71 17.15
N ASN A 28 27.81 3.69 15.94
CA ASN A 28 26.68 4.53 15.52
C ASN A 28 25.31 3.88 15.77
N LYS A 29 25.24 2.88 16.64
CA LYS A 29 24.02 2.13 16.92
C LYS A 29 23.79 2.06 18.42
N TYR A 30 22.53 1.84 18.80
CA TYR A 30 22.17 1.48 20.17
C TYR A 30 21.52 0.11 20.17
N HIS A 31 21.90 -0.71 21.13
CA HIS A 31 21.43 -2.08 21.29
C HIS A 31 20.78 -2.25 22.67
N GLY A 32 19.58 -2.75 22.71
CA GLY A 32 18.84 -2.90 23.96
C GLY A 32 17.70 -3.90 23.86
N ARG A 33 16.98 -4.00 24.95
CA ARG A 33 15.76 -4.80 24.98
C ARG A 33 14.67 -4.07 24.21
N CYS A 34 13.95 -4.79 23.34
CA CYS A 34 12.89 -4.19 22.56
C CYS A 34 11.79 -3.58 23.46
N PRO A 35 11.51 -2.27 23.37
CA PRO A 35 10.49 -1.64 24.20
C PRO A 35 9.06 -2.05 23.80
N PHE A 36 8.87 -2.61 22.63
CA PHE A 36 7.57 -2.94 22.08
C PHE A 36 7.14 -4.39 22.34
N CYS A 37 8.05 -5.36 22.22
CA CYS A 37 7.73 -6.77 22.49
C CYS A 37 8.36 -7.33 23.77
N GLY A 38 9.21 -6.56 24.43
CA GLY A 38 9.92 -6.99 25.63
C GLY A 38 10.89 -8.15 25.42
N ASP A 39 11.29 -8.44 24.16
CA ASP A 39 12.13 -9.58 23.80
C ASP A 39 11.61 -10.95 24.31
N SER A 40 12.42 -11.72 24.98
CA SER A 40 12.05 -13.04 25.46
C SER A 40 11.45 -13.01 26.87
N LYS A 41 10.26 -13.59 27.03
CA LYS A 41 9.65 -13.80 28.35
C LYS A 41 10.47 -14.75 29.23
N LYS A 42 11.27 -15.65 28.61
CA LYS A 42 12.06 -16.69 29.31
C LYS A 42 13.47 -16.22 29.72
N SER A 43 13.97 -15.10 29.18
CA SER A 43 15.33 -14.62 29.46
C SER A 43 15.39 -13.10 29.46
N ARG A 44 15.68 -12.52 30.63
CA ARG A 44 15.86 -11.05 30.80
C ARG A 44 17.17 -10.53 30.19
N SER A 45 18.14 -11.38 29.90
CA SER A 45 19.44 -11.00 29.31
C SER A 45 19.38 -10.80 27.80
N LYS A 46 18.38 -11.34 27.11
CA LYS A 46 18.28 -11.19 25.64
C LYS A 46 17.89 -9.78 25.25
N LYS A 47 18.72 -9.18 24.40
CA LYS A 47 18.54 -7.84 23.82
C LYS A 47 18.54 -7.99 22.30
N ARG A 48 17.47 -7.63 21.62
CA ARG A 48 17.31 -7.81 20.17
C ARG A 48 16.79 -6.57 19.45
N GLY A 49 16.56 -5.48 20.18
CA GLY A 49 16.22 -4.17 19.64
C GLY A 49 17.48 -3.41 19.24
N TRP A 50 17.51 -2.87 18.02
CA TRP A 50 18.60 -2.08 17.48
C TRP A 50 18.07 -0.75 16.96
N ILE A 51 18.71 0.35 17.40
CA ILE A 51 18.50 1.69 16.86
C ILE A 51 19.74 2.05 16.05
N TYR A 52 19.55 2.41 14.80
CA TYR A 52 20.59 2.84 13.89
C TYR A 52 20.55 4.35 13.77
N LEU A 53 21.65 5.05 14.07
CA LEU A 53 21.76 6.51 13.94
C LEU A 53 22.56 6.93 12.71
N ASP A 54 22.55 6.10 11.69
CA ASP A 54 23.14 6.40 10.37
C ASP A 54 22.27 7.41 9.58
N THR A 55 22.47 7.50 8.28
CA THR A 55 21.83 8.48 7.41
C THR A 55 20.32 8.59 7.53
N ASN A 56 19.60 7.54 7.94
CA ASN A 56 18.14 7.53 7.92
C ASN A 56 17.48 7.33 9.29
N CYS A 57 18.24 7.24 10.36
CA CYS A 57 17.76 6.84 11.69
C CYS A 57 16.66 5.76 11.58
N SER A 58 16.90 4.59 12.13
CA SER A 58 15.92 3.50 12.02
C SER A 58 15.98 2.58 13.23
N TYR A 59 14.92 1.82 13.43
CA TYR A 59 14.82 0.80 14.47
C TYR A 59 14.49 -0.55 13.86
N TYR A 60 15.10 -1.60 14.39
CA TYR A 60 14.75 -2.97 14.07
C TYR A 60 14.84 -3.89 15.28
N CYS A 61 13.87 -4.79 15.43
CA CYS A 61 13.88 -5.83 16.45
C CYS A 61 13.98 -7.22 15.85
N PHE A 62 15.06 -7.94 16.10
CA PHE A 62 15.25 -9.33 15.64
C PHE A 62 14.39 -10.37 16.34
N ASN A 63 13.57 -9.98 17.33
CA ASN A 63 12.63 -10.89 18.00
C ASN A 63 11.23 -10.85 17.39
N CYS A 64 10.68 -9.65 17.20
CA CYS A 64 9.32 -9.48 16.67
C CYS A 64 9.26 -9.00 15.22
N GLY A 65 10.41 -8.75 14.58
CA GLY A 65 10.48 -8.25 13.20
C GLY A 65 10.03 -6.81 13.00
N LEU A 66 9.76 -6.07 14.11
CA LEU A 66 9.31 -4.68 14.01
C LEU A 66 10.40 -3.80 13.44
N ALA A 67 10.09 -3.12 12.34
CA ALA A 67 10.95 -2.12 11.69
C ALA A 67 10.26 -0.76 11.70
N MET A 68 11.00 0.30 12.01
CA MET A 68 10.50 1.68 12.02
C MET A 68 11.53 2.65 11.44
N SER A 69 11.05 3.68 10.73
CA SER A 69 11.87 4.86 10.40
C SER A 69 12.11 5.71 11.66
N GLY A 70 13.12 6.60 11.61
CA GLY A 70 13.45 7.46 12.75
C GLY A 70 12.28 8.26 13.30
N ILE A 71 11.47 8.85 12.42
CA ILE A 71 10.30 9.63 12.85
C ILE A 71 9.23 8.74 13.52
N LYS A 72 8.97 7.54 12.99
CA LYS A 72 8.04 6.59 13.60
C LYS A 72 8.55 6.08 14.96
N LEU A 73 9.86 5.95 15.11
CA LEU A 73 10.46 5.60 16.38
C LEU A 73 10.28 6.74 17.40
N VAL A 74 10.49 8.00 17.01
CA VAL A 74 10.25 9.15 17.88
C VAL A 74 8.78 9.22 18.31
N GLU A 75 7.82 9.08 17.39
CA GLU A 75 6.39 9.00 17.73
C GLU A 75 6.11 7.90 18.78
N ALA A 76 6.63 6.70 18.54
CA ALA A 76 6.38 5.55 19.39
C ALA A 76 7.04 5.65 20.77
N LEU A 77 8.17 6.33 20.89
CA LEU A 77 8.89 6.49 22.16
C LEU A 77 8.42 7.71 22.96
N SER A 78 8.10 8.83 22.28
CA SER A 78 7.67 10.06 22.93
C SER A 78 6.17 10.11 23.22
N GLY A 79 5.37 9.35 22.48
CA GLY A 79 3.91 9.47 22.48
C GLY A 79 3.37 10.72 21.78
N ALA A 80 4.24 11.57 21.22
CA ALA A 80 3.85 12.78 20.51
C ALA A 80 3.40 12.44 19.07
N ALA A 81 2.37 13.13 18.58
CA ALA A 81 1.93 12.97 17.20
C ALA A 81 2.98 13.53 16.22
N TYR A 82 3.05 12.92 15.01
CA TYR A 82 3.94 13.39 13.93
C TYR A 82 3.86 14.90 13.68
N SER A 83 2.64 15.44 13.68
CA SER A 83 2.40 16.87 13.47
C SER A 83 3.05 17.75 14.56
N GLU A 84 3.16 17.28 15.80
CA GLU A 84 3.79 17.99 16.91
C GLU A 84 5.31 17.95 16.79
N ILE A 85 5.87 16.78 16.51
CA ILE A 85 7.31 16.61 16.28
C ILE A 85 7.76 17.49 15.09
N ARG A 86 6.96 17.54 14.03
CA ARG A 86 7.20 18.40 12.88
C ARG A 86 7.15 19.89 13.23
N LYS A 87 6.17 20.32 14.02
CA LYS A 87 6.08 21.72 14.49
C LYS A 87 7.29 22.11 15.32
N GLU A 88 7.78 21.21 16.15
CA GLU A 88 8.98 21.43 16.96
C GLU A 88 10.22 21.61 16.09
N TYR A 89 10.43 20.72 15.12
CA TYR A 89 11.52 20.86 14.14
C TYR A 89 11.47 22.24 13.43
N LEU A 90 10.28 22.62 12.92
CA LEU A 90 10.11 23.91 12.24
C LEU A 90 10.41 25.09 13.16
N LYS A 91 10.00 25.05 14.42
CA LYS A 91 10.29 26.11 15.39
C LYS A 91 11.80 26.26 15.66
N LEU A 92 12.53 25.15 15.77
CA LEU A 92 13.98 25.16 15.96
C LEU A 92 14.68 25.69 14.70
N PHE A 93 14.25 25.29 13.53
CA PHE A 93 14.78 25.76 12.26
C PHE A 93 14.59 27.26 12.03
N LEU A 94 13.39 27.80 12.33
CA LEU A 94 13.10 29.22 12.23
C LEU A 94 13.87 30.07 13.27
N LYS A 95 14.16 29.53 14.46
CA LYS A 95 14.96 30.20 15.49
C LYS A 95 16.45 30.29 15.16
N SER A 96 16.98 29.38 14.32
CA SER A 96 18.41 29.36 13.97
C SER A 96 18.84 30.48 13.02
N GLY A 97 17.94 31.40 12.62
CA GLY A 97 18.30 32.62 11.88
C GLY A 97 18.81 32.41 10.47
N MET A 98 18.62 31.22 9.89
CA MET A 98 18.98 30.96 8.49
C MET A 98 18.04 31.70 7.56
N ASN A 99 18.61 32.58 6.76
CA ASN A 99 17.95 33.54 5.88
C ASN A 99 16.78 32.97 5.06
N SER A 100 15.77 33.83 4.85
CA SER A 100 14.54 33.59 4.06
C SER A 100 14.73 33.10 2.62
N SER A 101 15.95 33.16 2.07
CA SER A 101 16.28 32.56 0.76
C SER A 101 16.42 31.04 0.81
N LEU A 102 16.57 30.46 2.00
CA LEU A 102 16.62 29.00 2.21
C LEU A 102 15.23 28.39 2.45
N SER A 103 14.25 29.18 2.88
CA SER A 103 12.87 28.70 3.06
C SER A 103 12.23 28.23 1.74
N ALA A 104 12.71 28.75 0.60
CA ALA A 104 12.30 28.28 -0.73
C ALA A 104 13.05 27.01 -1.21
N ARG A 105 14.15 26.62 -0.54
CA ARG A 105 14.93 25.40 -0.86
C ARG A 105 14.76 24.26 0.13
N PHE A 106 14.26 24.54 1.32
CA PHE A 106 13.86 23.51 2.27
C PHE A 106 12.37 23.15 2.06
N GLU A 107 12.09 22.53 0.94
CA GLU A 107 11.03 21.56 0.92
C GLU A 107 11.48 20.49 1.93
N LEU A 108 10.83 20.48 3.12
CA LEU A 108 10.87 19.31 3.99
C LEU A 108 10.71 18.11 3.07
N PRO A 109 11.50 17.03 3.24
CA PRO A 109 11.27 15.85 2.43
C PRO A 109 9.77 15.65 2.46
N GLU A 110 9.15 15.83 1.30
CA GLU A 110 7.72 15.62 1.17
C GLU A 110 7.53 14.18 1.60
N ASP A 111 7.19 14.02 2.87
CA ASP A 111 6.75 12.74 3.39
C ASP A 111 5.41 12.45 2.77
N GLU A 112 5.40 12.32 1.47
CA GLU A 112 4.30 12.05 0.56
C GLU A 112 3.95 13.26 -0.31
N PRO A 113 3.85 13.05 -1.63
CA PRO A 113 3.30 14.07 -2.50
C PRO A 113 1.91 14.41 -1.98
N SER A 114 1.72 15.65 -1.54
CA SER A 114 0.39 16.15 -1.27
C SER A 114 -0.43 15.92 -2.52
N LEU A 115 -1.71 15.56 -2.40
CA LEU A 115 -2.65 15.41 -3.53
C LEU A 115 -2.64 16.64 -4.48
N PHE A 116 -2.09 17.77 -4.02
CA PHE A 116 -2.02 19.06 -4.72
C PHE A 116 -0.76 19.26 -5.58
N LYS A 117 0.27 18.39 -5.50
CA LYS A 117 1.52 18.51 -6.28
C LYS A 117 1.86 17.25 -7.09
N LEU A 118 0.84 16.51 -7.50
CA LEU A 118 1.03 15.33 -8.35
C LEU A 118 1.58 15.75 -9.71
N GLN A 119 2.64 15.05 -10.15
CA GLN A 119 3.17 15.14 -11.50
C GLN A 119 3.00 13.82 -12.20
N SER A 120 2.70 13.86 -13.51
CA SER A 120 2.66 12.63 -14.30
C SER A 120 4.04 11.99 -14.34
N ILE A 121 4.10 10.70 -13.99
CA ILE A 121 5.31 9.88 -14.10
C ILE A 121 5.31 8.98 -15.34
N VAL A 122 4.19 8.96 -16.07
CA VAL A 122 4.06 8.23 -17.34
C VAL A 122 4.35 9.20 -18.47
N LYS A 123 5.37 8.89 -19.24
CA LYS A 123 5.78 9.72 -20.37
C LYS A 123 4.82 9.52 -21.54
N PRO A 124 4.47 10.59 -22.29
CA PRO A 124 3.57 10.49 -23.45
C PRO A 124 4.03 9.44 -24.49
N GLU A 125 5.34 9.36 -24.75
CA GLU A 125 5.92 8.42 -25.68
C GLU A 125 5.81 6.95 -25.29
N TRP A 126 5.44 6.66 -24.05
CA TRP A 126 5.18 5.28 -23.59
C TRP A 126 3.76 4.80 -23.88
N LYS A 127 2.87 5.70 -24.34
CA LYS A 127 1.46 5.44 -24.56
C LYS A 127 1.18 5.15 -26.04
N SER A 128 1.50 3.95 -26.49
CA SER A 128 1.12 3.50 -27.82
C SER A 128 -0.30 2.89 -27.82
N PRO A 129 -1.07 3.05 -28.91
CA PRO A 129 -2.33 2.32 -29.05
C PRO A 129 -2.12 0.81 -28.85
N LEU A 130 -3.11 0.14 -28.27
CA LEU A 130 -3.03 -1.31 -28.07
C LEU A 130 -2.80 -2.03 -29.39
N SER A 131 -1.80 -2.88 -29.44
CA SER A 131 -1.61 -3.81 -30.55
C SER A 131 -2.73 -4.85 -30.61
N ASP A 132 -2.85 -5.56 -31.72
CA ASP A 132 -3.84 -6.62 -31.84
C ASP A 132 -3.59 -7.77 -30.87
N LYS A 133 -2.32 -8.09 -30.59
CA LYS A 133 -1.94 -9.09 -29.56
C LYS A 133 -2.38 -8.66 -28.16
N ALA A 134 -2.13 -7.40 -27.79
CA ALA A 134 -2.55 -6.86 -26.51
C ALA A 134 -4.07 -6.81 -26.38
N LYS A 135 -4.78 -6.42 -27.43
CA LYS A 135 -6.26 -6.45 -27.48
C LYS A 135 -6.81 -7.86 -27.31
N GLU A 136 -6.24 -8.83 -28.02
CA GLU A 136 -6.65 -10.23 -27.90
C GLU A 136 -6.46 -10.76 -26.48
N TYR A 137 -5.30 -10.48 -25.86
CA TYR A 137 -5.04 -10.84 -24.46
C TYR A 137 -6.08 -10.23 -23.51
N LEU A 138 -6.35 -8.92 -23.63
CA LEU A 138 -7.33 -8.22 -22.78
C LEU A 138 -8.76 -8.70 -23.04
N LYS A 139 -9.11 -9.03 -24.28
CA LYS A 139 -10.40 -9.62 -24.65
C LYS A 139 -10.58 -11.00 -24.01
N ASN A 140 -9.56 -11.86 -24.09
CA ASN A 140 -9.60 -13.20 -23.48
C ASN A 140 -9.75 -13.11 -21.94
N ARG A 141 -9.28 -12.02 -21.32
CA ARG A 141 -9.49 -11.72 -19.91
C ARG A 141 -10.79 -10.93 -19.64
N LYS A 142 -11.64 -10.71 -20.64
CA LYS A 142 -12.87 -9.92 -20.55
C LYS A 142 -12.66 -8.46 -20.08
N VAL A 143 -11.42 -7.96 -20.06
CA VAL A 143 -11.07 -6.63 -19.51
C VAL A 143 -11.68 -5.52 -20.35
N LEU A 144 -11.72 -5.66 -21.69
CA LEU A 144 -12.28 -4.64 -22.58
C LEU A 144 -13.80 -4.46 -22.43
N ASP A 145 -14.48 -5.47 -21.90
CA ASP A 145 -15.93 -5.48 -21.67
C ASP A 145 -16.26 -5.27 -20.18
N ALA A 146 -15.26 -5.00 -19.33
CA ALA A 146 -15.46 -4.83 -17.90
C ALA A 146 -16.30 -3.57 -17.61
N PRO A 147 -17.32 -3.65 -16.71
CA PRO A 147 -18.29 -2.57 -16.51
C PRO A 147 -17.68 -1.28 -15.96
N PHE A 148 -16.55 -1.37 -15.26
CA PHE A 148 -15.87 -0.22 -14.65
C PHE A 148 -14.52 0.08 -15.30
N PHE A 149 -14.30 -0.42 -16.52
CA PHE A 149 -13.14 -0.10 -17.35
C PHE A 149 -13.32 1.28 -17.99
N SER A 150 -12.70 2.30 -17.41
CA SER A 150 -12.82 3.70 -17.85
C SER A 150 -11.48 4.33 -18.22
N ASP A 151 -10.39 3.90 -17.58
CA ASP A 151 -9.07 4.46 -17.83
C ASP A 151 -8.36 3.76 -19.00
N PRO A 152 -7.73 4.53 -19.90
CA PRO A 152 -7.08 3.94 -21.06
C PRO A 152 -5.86 3.10 -20.67
N ILE A 153 -5.73 1.95 -21.31
CA ILE A 153 -4.58 1.05 -21.25
C ILE A 153 -3.83 1.15 -22.58
N TYR A 154 -2.52 0.98 -22.55
CA TYR A 154 -1.66 1.19 -23.72
C TYR A 154 -0.73 0.00 -23.97
N SER A 155 -0.30 -0.19 -25.22
CA SER A 155 0.92 -0.95 -25.50
C SER A 155 2.14 -0.09 -25.14
N TYR A 156 3.10 -0.71 -24.50
CA TYR A 156 4.41 -0.13 -24.21
C TYR A 156 5.49 -1.00 -24.82
N PHE A 157 6.33 -0.40 -25.64
CA PHE A 157 7.45 -1.09 -26.28
C PHE A 157 8.75 -0.69 -25.59
N ALA A 158 9.42 -1.69 -25.00
CA ALA A 158 10.74 -1.50 -24.40
C ALA A 158 11.81 -1.23 -25.48
N PRO A 159 13.01 -0.75 -25.13
CA PRO A 159 14.10 -0.50 -26.11
C PRO A 159 14.50 -1.72 -26.93
N ASN A 160 14.36 -2.93 -26.39
CA ASN A 160 14.60 -4.22 -27.08
C ASN A 160 13.40 -4.68 -27.94
N LYS A 161 12.39 -3.82 -28.12
CA LYS A 161 11.15 -4.06 -28.86
C LYS A 161 10.18 -5.07 -28.22
N ASP A 162 10.43 -5.53 -27.00
CA ASP A 162 9.44 -6.33 -26.27
C ASP A 162 8.20 -5.48 -25.97
N GLU A 163 7.04 -6.06 -26.18
CA GLU A 163 5.77 -5.40 -25.93
C GLU A 163 5.17 -5.82 -24.60
N PHE A 164 4.69 -4.82 -23.87
CA PHE A 164 4.00 -4.94 -22.59
C PHE A 164 2.67 -4.19 -22.63
N ILE A 165 1.79 -4.46 -21.68
CA ILE A 165 0.62 -3.64 -21.43
C ILE A 165 0.93 -2.65 -20.31
N MET A 166 0.87 -1.34 -20.62
CA MET A 166 1.02 -0.23 -19.70
C MET A 166 -0.34 0.17 -19.15
N ILE A 167 -0.47 0.19 -17.83
CA ILE A 167 -1.67 0.58 -17.09
C ILE A 167 -1.32 1.80 -16.23
N PRO A 168 -1.63 3.03 -16.66
CA PRO A 168 -1.48 4.22 -15.84
C PRO A 168 -2.46 4.20 -14.66
N TRP A 169 -1.99 4.60 -13.48
CA TRP A 169 -2.83 4.81 -12.30
C TRP A 169 -3.04 6.29 -12.10
N LYS A 170 -4.26 6.74 -12.29
CA LYS A 170 -4.61 8.14 -12.16
C LYS A 170 -4.98 8.52 -10.74
N LEU A 171 -4.61 9.75 -10.40
CA LEU A 171 -5.05 10.42 -9.20
C LEU A 171 -5.27 11.90 -9.54
N ASN A 172 -6.50 12.37 -9.41
CA ASN A 172 -6.94 13.68 -9.90
C ASN A 172 -6.66 13.91 -11.41
N GLY A 173 -6.89 12.91 -12.23
CA GLY A 173 -6.65 12.94 -13.67
C GLY A 173 -5.18 12.84 -14.09
N ILE A 174 -4.24 12.80 -13.14
CA ILE A 174 -2.79 12.74 -13.39
C ILE A 174 -2.30 11.31 -13.26
N ASP A 175 -1.48 10.84 -14.21
CA ASP A 175 -0.83 9.51 -14.16
C ASP A 175 0.24 9.49 -13.05
N SER A 176 -0.20 9.34 -11.82
CA SER A 176 0.64 9.42 -10.61
C SER A 176 1.48 8.17 -10.36
N TYR A 177 1.11 7.07 -10.97
CA TYR A 177 1.78 5.78 -10.88
C TYR A 177 1.51 4.94 -12.14
N TYR A 178 2.12 3.77 -12.27
CA TYR A 178 1.81 2.82 -13.34
C TYR A 178 2.16 1.39 -12.97
N GLN A 179 1.56 0.49 -13.71
CA GLN A 179 1.85 -0.94 -13.73
C GLN A 179 2.14 -1.35 -15.16
N VAL A 180 3.17 -2.14 -15.38
CA VAL A 180 3.48 -2.77 -16.66
C VAL A 180 3.24 -4.27 -16.54
N ASN A 181 2.40 -4.82 -17.41
CA ASN A 181 2.10 -6.24 -17.43
C ASN A 181 2.87 -6.92 -18.57
N ASP A 182 3.69 -7.90 -18.22
CA ASP A 182 4.32 -8.83 -19.17
C ASP A 182 3.29 -9.90 -19.59
N PHE A 183 2.40 -9.52 -20.49
CA PHE A 183 1.32 -10.41 -20.95
C PHE A 183 1.83 -11.55 -21.84
N GLN A 184 3.01 -11.42 -22.42
CA GLN A 184 3.65 -12.45 -23.25
C GLN A 184 4.54 -13.40 -22.43
N LYS A 185 4.72 -13.16 -21.12
CA LYS A 185 5.52 -13.95 -20.20
C LYS A 185 7.01 -14.07 -20.62
N ILE A 186 7.57 -12.99 -21.14
CA ILE A 186 8.97 -12.91 -21.58
C ILE A 186 9.91 -12.90 -20.37
N HIS A 187 9.47 -12.27 -19.29
CA HIS A 187 10.26 -12.11 -18.06
C HIS A 187 9.69 -12.93 -16.89
N SER A 188 10.48 -13.06 -15.85
CA SER A 188 10.08 -13.79 -14.64
C SER A 188 8.99 -13.08 -13.81
N LEU A 189 8.85 -11.76 -13.97
CA LEU A 189 7.87 -10.94 -13.24
C LEU A 189 6.67 -10.64 -14.12
N LYS A 190 5.49 -11.10 -13.71
CA LYS A 190 4.22 -10.82 -14.40
C LYS A 190 3.89 -9.31 -14.42
N TYR A 191 4.22 -8.60 -13.35
CA TYR A 191 3.97 -7.17 -13.20
C TYR A 191 5.23 -6.43 -12.77
N ILE A 192 5.49 -5.30 -13.43
CA ILE A 192 6.61 -4.40 -13.15
C ILE A 192 6.03 -3.06 -12.69
N PHE A 193 6.60 -2.52 -11.62
CA PHE A 193 6.21 -1.25 -11.00
C PHE A 193 7.40 -0.30 -10.89
N PRO A 194 7.18 1.02 -10.84
CA PRO A 194 8.24 1.99 -10.54
C PRO A 194 8.92 1.67 -9.20
N LYS A 195 10.26 1.63 -9.19
CA LYS A 195 11.04 1.27 -7.98
C LYS A 195 11.12 2.43 -6.98
N ASP A 196 11.22 3.67 -7.48
CA ASP A 196 11.54 4.84 -6.67
C ASP A 196 10.32 5.72 -6.36
N LYS A 197 9.11 5.17 -6.49
CA LYS A 197 7.85 5.89 -6.25
C LYS A 197 6.98 5.12 -5.28
N LYS A 198 6.32 5.84 -4.38
CA LYS A 198 5.30 5.25 -3.52
C LYS A 198 4.11 4.82 -4.36
N LYS A 199 3.69 3.58 -4.18
CA LYS A 199 2.58 2.99 -4.90
C LYS A 199 1.27 3.67 -4.49
N THR A 200 0.60 4.34 -5.42
CA THR A 200 -0.72 4.95 -5.20
C THR A 200 -1.82 3.88 -5.20
N VAL A 201 -3.04 4.24 -5.52
CA VAL A 201 -4.19 3.34 -5.67
C VAL A 201 -4.80 3.61 -7.04
N ALA A 202 -4.95 2.58 -7.87
CA ALA A 202 -5.64 2.74 -9.15
C ALA A 202 -7.16 2.72 -8.96
N GLY A 203 -7.87 3.48 -9.78
CA GLY A 203 -9.34 3.52 -9.80
C GLY A 203 -9.97 4.53 -8.84
N LEU A 204 -9.19 5.28 -8.05
CA LEU A 204 -9.76 6.28 -7.11
C LEU A 204 -10.50 7.43 -7.80
N ASP A 205 -10.19 7.72 -9.07
CA ASP A 205 -10.87 8.78 -9.82
C ASP A 205 -12.28 8.38 -10.28
N ASN A 206 -12.61 7.09 -10.22
CA ASN A 206 -13.84 6.50 -10.76
C ASN A 206 -14.84 6.06 -9.66
N ILE A 207 -14.64 6.49 -8.42
CA ILE A 207 -15.49 6.12 -7.29
C ILE A 207 -16.87 6.80 -7.42
N ASP A 208 -17.92 6.00 -7.39
CA ASP A 208 -19.30 6.47 -7.24
C ASP A 208 -19.55 6.83 -5.77
N LEU A 209 -19.72 8.14 -5.51
CA LEU A 209 -19.92 8.68 -4.18
C LEU A 209 -21.28 8.31 -3.55
N SER A 210 -22.23 7.83 -4.34
CA SER A 210 -23.55 7.43 -3.85
C SER A 210 -23.53 6.11 -3.11
N TRP A 211 -22.49 5.26 -3.35
CA TRP A 211 -22.35 3.97 -2.71
C TRP A 211 -21.29 4.02 -1.61
N PRO A 212 -21.58 3.55 -0.37
CA PRO A 212 -20.73 3.83 0.79
C PRO A 212 -19.46 2.97 0.90
N TYR A 213 -19.20 2.07 -0.05
CA TYR A 213 -18.09 1.13 0.01
C TYR A 213 -17.03 1.41 -1.06
N ILE A 214 -15.76 1.20 -0.71
CA ILE A 214 -14.61 1.12 -1.63
C ILE A 214 -13.99 -0.26 -1.44
N ILE A 215 -13.95 -1.06 -2.51
CA ILE A 215 -13.45 -2.44 -2.45
C ILE A 215 -12.04 -2.49 -3.00
N CYS A 216 -11.08 -2.87 -2.17
CA CYS A 216 -9.66 -2.89 -2.47
C CYS A 216 -9.20 -4.28 -2.91
N PHE A 217 -8.61 -4.38 -4.08
CA PHE A 217 -8.08 -5.60 -4.69
C PHE A 217 -6.55 -5.57 -4.77
N GLU A 218 -5.91 -6.74 -4.79
CA GLU A 218 -4.49 -6.85 -5.12
C GLU A 218 -4.27 -6.56 -6.61
N GLY A 219 -5.06 -7.15 -7.49
CA GLY A 219 -4.95 -7.10 -8.94
C GLY A 219 -5.73 -5.95 -9.57
N PHE A 220 -5.15 -5.34 -10.62
CA PHE A 220 -5.83 -4.29 -11.38
C PHE A 220 -7.05 -4.84 -12.13
N TYR A 221 -6.90 -5.98 -12.80
CA TYR A 221 -8.00 -6.53 -13.59
C TYR A 221 -9.21 -6.92 -12.73
N ASP A 222 -8.98 -7.39 -11.50
CA ASP A 222 -10.06 -7.75 -10.58
C ASP A 222 -10.92 -6.55 -10.21
N SER A 223 -10.29 -5.39 -10.01
CA SER A 223 -10.98 -4.16 -9.61
C SER A 223 -11.94 -3.63 -10.69
N LEU A 224 -11.76 -4.01 -11.95
CA LEU A 224 -12.58 -3.52 -13.07
C LEU A 224 -13.98 -4.16 -13.16
N PHE A 225 -14.19 -5.28 -12.47
CA PHE A 225 -15.46 -6.01 -12.51
C PHE A 225 -16.38 -5.73 -11.33
N VAL A 226 -15.92 -4.95 -10.36
CA VAL A 226 -16.63 -4.71 -9.11
C VAL A 226 -16.87 -3.22 -8.91
N LYS A 227 -18.12 -2.82 -8.60
CA LYS A 227 -18.45 -1.42 -8.32
C LYS A 227 -17.53 -0.85 -7.23
N ASN A 228 -17.03 0.36 -7.45
CA ASN A 228 -16.04 1.02 -6.59
C ASN A 228 -14.81 0.14 -6.28
N GLY A 229 -14.45 -0.73 -7.21
CA GLY A 229 -13.24 -1.52 -7.14
C GLY A 229 -11.99 -0.66 -7.37
N VAL A 230 -11.00 -0.79 -6.49
CA VAL A 230 -9.71 -0.11 -6.61
C VAL A 230 -8.57 -1.11 -6.49
N CYS A 231 -7.45 -0.85 -7.19
CA CYS A 231 -6.28 -1.73 -7.13
C CYS A 231 -5.19 -1.15 -6.23
N LEU A 232 -4.73 -1.98 -5.29
CA LEU A 232 -3.60 -1.67 -4.41
C LEU A 232 -2.25 -2.08 -5.04
N GLY A 233 -2.24 -3.10 -5.92
CA GLY A 233 -1.03 -3.72 -6.49
C GLY A 233 -0.14 -4.38 -5.43
N THR A 234 -0.68 -4.66 -4.26
CA THR A 234 -0.01 -5.33 -3.14
C THR A 234 -1.02 -6.20 -2.38
N LYS A 235 -0.50 -7.22 -1.69
CA LYS A 235 -1.31 -8.12 -0.84
C LYS A 235 -1.87 -7.48 0.43
N ALA A 236 -1.36 -6.31 0.80
CA ALA A 236 -1.83 -5.57 1.97
C ALA A 236 -1.86 -4.08 1.66
N ILE A 237 -2.89 -3.41 2.12
CA ILE A 237 -2.98 -1.96 2.05
C ILE A 237 -1.85 -1.33 2.87
N THR A 238 -1.11 -0.41 2.28
CA THR A 238 -0.07 0.35 2.97
C THR A 238 -0.68 1.55 3.70
N ASP A 239 0.02 2.10 4.70
CA ASP A 239 -0.43 3.31 5.43
C ASP A 239 -0.63 4.50 4.48
N TYR A 240 0.21 4.60 3.44
CA TYR A 240 0.10 5.63 2.41
C TYR A 240 -1.18 5.47 1.59
N GLN A 241 -1.46 4.27 1.09
CA GLN A 241 -2.68 3.99 0.33
C GLN A 241 -3.94 4.18 1.18
N LEU A 242 -3.89 3.75 2.45
CA LEU A 242 -4.99 3.95 3.39
C LEU A 242 -5.28 5.44 3.60
N ARG A 243 -4.24 6.27 3.75
CA ARG A 243 -4.40 7.72 3.85
C ARG A 243 -5.00 8.32 2.59
N LEU A 244 -4.48 7.98 1.40
CA LEU A 244 -5.03 8.46 0.12
C LEU A 244 -6.53 8.21 0.02
N ILE A 245 -6.99 7.00 0.40
CA ILE A 245 -8.41 6.65 0.37
C ILE A 245 -9.18 7.46 1.42
N LYS A 246 -8.73 7.50 2.67
CA LYS A 246 -9.46 8.17 3.77
C LYS A 246 -9.52 9.69 3.63
N GLU A 247 -8.47 10.33 3.13
CA GLU A 247 -8.45 11.78 2.88
C GLU A 247 -9.44 12.17 1.78
N ARG A 248 -9.53 11.36 0.73
CA ARG A 248 -10.41 11.63 -0.40
C ARG A 248 -11.86 11.19 -0.15
N PHE A 249 -12.04 10.10 0.56
CA PHE A 249 -13.34 9.47 0.81
C PHE A 249 -13.57 9.20 2.31
N PRO A 250 -13.62 10.23 3.16
CA PRO A 250 -13.65 10.07 4.62
C PRO A 250 -14.89 9.37 5.15
N LYS A 251 -15.98 9.34 4.37
CA LYS A 251 -17.26 8.72 4.74
C LYS A 251 -17.41 7.29 4.22
N HIS A 252 -16.50 6.83 3.35
CA HIS A 252 -16.62 5.51 2.75
C HIS A 252 -15.97 4.44 3.64
N GLN A 253 -16.64 3.32 3.72
CA GLN A 253 -16.13 2.12 4.38
C GLN A 253 -15.17 1.39 3.45
N ILE A 254 -13.95 1.12 3.92
CA ILE A 254 -12.96 0.35 3.18
C ILE A 254 -13.25 -1.14 3.35
N VAL A 255 -13.34 -1.83 2.22
CA VAL A 255 -13.59 -3.27 2.13
C VAL A 255 -12.36 -3.91 1.48
N ILE A 256 -11.79 -4.94 2.09
CA ILE A 256 -10.62 -5.64 1.54
C ILE A 256 -11.07 -6.94 0.89
N SER A 257 -10.64 -7.13 -0.36
CA SER A 257 -10.77 -8.37 -1.11
C SER A 257 -9.44 -9.09 -1.16
N PHE A 258 -9.47 -10.41 -1.11
CA PHE A 258 -8.31 -11.27 -1.23
C PHE A 258 -8.51 -12.29 -2.35
N ASP A 259 -7.42 -12.73 -2.95
CA ASP A 259 -7.42 -13.86 -3.86
C ASP A 259 -7.79 -15.15 -3.11
N ASN A 260 -8.48 -16.06 -3.79
CA ASN A 260 -8.83 -17.37 -3.29
C ASN A 260 -7.67 -18.36 -3.47
N ASP A 261 -6.50 -17.99 -2.96
CA ASP A 261 -5.32 -18.86 -2.93
C ASP A 261 -4.70 -18.86 -1.51
N ILE A 262 -3.78 -19.79 -1.27
CA ILE A 262 -3.09 -19.94 0.03
C ILE A 262 -2.49 -18.61 0.49
N SER A 263 -1.93 -17.84 -0.42
CA SER A 263 -1.28 -16.56 -0.12
C SER A 263 -2.28 -15.47 0.29
N GLY A 264 -3.41 -15.37 -0.42
CA GLY A 264 -4.51 -14.45 -0.12
C GLY A 264 -5.16 -14.79 1.23
N ILE A 265 -5.43 -16.08 1.48
CA ILE A 265 -5.99 -16.56 2.75
C ILE A 265 -5.05 -16.24 3.92
N LYS A 266 -3.74 -16.49 3.79
CA LYS A 266 -2.75 -16.12 4.82
C LYS A 266 -2.70 -14.61 5.06
N ALA A 267 -2.75 -13.80 4.01
CA ALA A 267 -2.79 -12.35 4.12
C ALA A 267 -4.06 -11.87 4.83
N MET A 268 -5.21 -12.48 4.54
CA MET A 268 -6.49 -12.23 5.21
C MET A 268 -6.43 -12.59 6.70
N CYS A 269 -5.95 -13.79 7.07
CA CYS A 269 -5.78 -14.19 8.46
C CYS A 269 -4.89 -13.21 9.23
N LYS A 270 -3.79 -12.79 8.63
CA LYS A 270 -2.87 -11.79 9.20
C LYS A 270 -3.53 -10.43 9.40
N LEU A 271 -4.37 -9.99 8.46
CA LEU A 271 -5.09 -8.73 8.58
C LEU A 271 -6.18 -8.79 9.65
N LEU A 272 -6.90 -9.92 9.75
CA LEU A 272 -7.93 -10.15 10.76
C LEU A 272 -7.38 -10.18 12.20
N LYS A 273 -6.09 -10.48 12.40
CA LYS A 273 -5.43 -10.40 13.71
C LYS A 273 -5.12 -8.96 14.16
N ARG A 274 -5.09 -8.01 13.22
CA ARG A 274 -4.81 -6.60 13.53
C ARG A 274 -6.08 -5.88 14.00
N ASN A 275 -5.91 -4.86 14.83
CA ASN A 275 -7.01 -3.96 15.16
C ASN A 275 -7.23 -3.04 13.94
N ASN A 276 -8.33 -3.24 13.22
CA ASN A 276 -8.73 -2.42 12.08
C ASN A 276 -10.26 -2.38 11.96
N GLU A 277 -10.76 -1.39 11.24
CA GLU A 277 -12.19 -1.14 10.99
C GLU A 277 -12.63 -1.59 9.59
N PHE A 278 -11.82 -2.41 8.92
CA PHE A 278 -12.12 -2.88 7.57
C PHE A 278 -13.29 -3.86 7.58
N LYS A 279 -14.06 -3.81 6.49
CA LYS A 279 -14.92 -4.91 6.06
C LYS A 279 -14.20 -5.78 5.05
N TYR A 280 -14.78 -6.91 4.72
CA TYR A 280 -14.16 -7.92 3.87
C TYR A 280 -15.12 -8.35 2.78
N PHE A 281 -14.65 -8.43 1.55
CA PHE A 281 -15.43 -8.89 0.40
C PHE A 281 -15.24 -10.40 0.24
N ARG A 282 -16.25 -11.16 0.65
CA ARG A 282 -16.29 -12.61 0.56
C ARG A 282 -16.97 -13.03 -0.74
N TRP A 283 -16.31 -12.89 -1.85
CA TRP A 283 -16.81 -13.23 -3.18
C TRP A 283 -16.75 -14.74 -3.49
N PHE A 284 -15.90 -15.50 -2.80
CA PHE A 284 -15.72 -16.93 -3.00
C PHE A 284 -16.35 -17.74 -1.86
N SER A 285 -16.68 -19.01 -2.17
CA SER A 285 -17.24 -20.02 -1.28
C SER A 285 -16.34 -21.25 -1.25
N GLU A 286 -16.72 -22.27 -0.49
CA GLU A 286 -15.99 -23.54 -0.37
C GLU A 286 -15.88 -24.29 -1.71
N THR A 287 -16.80 -24.04 -2.64
CA THR A 287 -16.86 -24.69 -3.95
C THR A 287 -16.21 -23.89 -5.07
N THR A 288 -15.78 -22.66 -4.79
CA THR A 288 -15.15 -21.78 -5.77
C THR A 288 -13.73 -22.26 -6.05
N LYS A 289 -13.43 -22.58 -7.32
CA LYS A 289 -12.13 -23.08 -7.76
C LYS A 289 -11.25 -21.97 -8.32
N GLU A 290 -11.87 -20.90 -8.76
CA GLU A 290 -11.22 -19.75 -9.39
C GLU A 290 -10.38 -19.01 -8.34
N LYS A 291 -9.22 -18.55 -8.79
CA LYS A 291 -8.22 -17.93 -7.92
C LYS A 291 -8.56 -16.49 -7.58
N ASP A 292 -9.04 -15.72 -8.55
CA ASP A 292 -9.30 -14.30 -8.44
C ASP A 292 -10.64 -13.92 -9.12
N ILE A 293 -11.07 -12.68 -8.96
CA ILE A 293 -12.33 -12.17 -9.53
C ILE A 293 -12.32 -12.28 -11.07
N ASN A 294 -11.20 -11.97 -11.70
CA ASN A 294 -11.10 -12.03 -13.15
C ASN A 294 -11.27 -13.48 -13.66
N ASP A 295 -10.63 -14.46 -13.03
CA ASP A 295 -10.79 -15.87 -13.36
C ASP A 295 -12.24 -16.32 -13.13
N PHE A 296 -12.89 -15.84 -12.07
CA PHE A 296 -14.29 -16.12 -11.78
C PHE A 296 -15.25 -15.56 -12.85
N VAL A 297 -15.03 -14.31 -13.26
CA VAL A 297 -15.81 -13.67 -14.34
C VAL A 297 -15.66 -14.41 -15.66
N ILE A 298 -14.44 -14.86 -15.99
CA ILE A 298 -14.18 -15.66 -17.18
C ILE A 298 -14.94 -17.01 -17.12
N ALA A 299 -14.84 -17.71 -15.99
CA ALA A 299 -15.48 -19.01 -15.79
C ALA A 299 -17.01 -18.94 -15.85
N LYS A 300 -17.60 -17.83 -15.39
CA LYS A 300 -19.05 -17.60 -15.41
C LYS A 300 -19.54 -16.96 -16.72
N ASP A 301 -18.63 -16.56 -17.59
CA ASP A 301 -18.92 -15.81 -18.84
C ASP A 301 -19.84 -14.59 -18.62
N ASN A 302 -19.69 -13.92 -17.48
CA ASN A 302 -20.55 -12.80 -17.09
C ASN A 302 -19.73 -11.65 -16.48
N VAL A 303 -19.50 -10.60 -17.25
CA VAL A 303 -18.74 -9.40 -16.81
C VAL A 303 -19.47 -8.56 -15.78
N ASN A 304 -20.80 -8.71 -15.66
CA ASN A 304 -21.64 -7.91 -14.78
C ASN A 304 -21.98 -8.62 -13.46
N ILE A 305 -21.36 -9.75 -13.15
CA ILE A 305 -21.69 -10.56 -11.96
C ILE A 305 -21.51 -9.81 -10.64
N PHE A 306 -20.67 -8.76 -10.63
CA PHE A 306 -20.42 -7.90 -9.47
C PHE A 306 -20.62 -6.40 -9.81
N ALA A 307 -21.45 -6.09 -10.81
CA ALA A 307 -21.74 -4.72 -11.20
C ALA A 307 -22.87 -4.05 -10.40
N ASP A 308 -23.78 -4.85 -9.85
CA ASP A 308 -24.95 -4.37 -9.08
C ASP A 308 -24.64 -4.42 -7.57
N GLU A 309 -24.93 -3.32 -6.88
CA GLU A 309 -24.80 -3.18 -5.42
C GLU A 309 -25.53 -4.29 -4.66
N LYS A 310 -26.76 -4.63 -5.10
CA LYS A 310 -27.59 -5.68 -4.47
C LYS A 310 -26.93 -7.06 -4.52
N GLN A 311 -26.06 -7.31 -5.50
CA GLN A 311 -25.30 -8.55 -5.61
C GLN A 311 -24.05 -8.53 -4.72
N ILE A 312 -23.44 -7.36 -4.54
CA ILE A 312 -22.19 -7.21 -3.78
C ILE A 312 -22.44 -7.10 -2.29
N GLU A 313 -23.45 -6.33 -1.85
CA GLU A 313 -23.69 -6.04 -0.43
C GLU A 313 -23.80 -7.28 0.46
N PRO A 314 -24.48 -8.38 0.07
CA PRO A 314 -24.55 -9.59 0.87
C PRO A 314 -23.19 -10.28 1.07
N MET A 315 -22.21 -9.96 0.20
CA MET A 315 -20.85 -10.51 0.26
C MET A 315 -19.93 -9.66 1.11
N ILE A 316 -20.33 -8.44 1.50
CA ILE A 316 -19.56 -7.56 2.38
C ILE A 316 -19.83 -7.96 3.83
N VAL A 317 -18.83 -8.54 4.46
CA VAL A 317 -18.94 -9.04 5.83
C VAL A 317 -18.00 -8.29 6.79
N ASP A 318 -18.36 -8.28 8.07
CA ASP A 318 -17.48 -7.75 9.10
C ASP A 318 -16.34 -8.73 9.45
N LYS A 319 -15.43 -8.24 10.27
CA LYS A 319 -14.26 -8.97 10.74
C LYS A 319 -14.62 -10.29 11.45
N LEU A 320 -15.67 -10.29 12.29
CA LEU A 320 -16.07 -11.46 13.05
C LEU A 320 -16.64 -12.55 12.13
N LEU A 321 -17.54 -12.16 11.23
CA LEU A 321 -18.15 -13.09 10.27
C LEU A 321 -17.10 -13.70 9.33
N MET A 322 -16.13 -12.89 8.86
CA MET A 322 -15.04 -13.41 8.03
C MET A 322 -14.16 -14.40 8.79
N LYS A 323 -13.83 -14.10 10.04
CA LYS A 323 -13.04 -15.02 10.89
C LYS A 323 -13.78 -16.35 11.15
N LEU A 324 -15.08 -16.26 11.47
CA LEU A 324 -15.92 -17.46 11.70
C LEU A 324 -16.01 -18.32 10.44
N TRP A 325 -16.14 -17.69 9.26
CA TRP A 325 -16.16 -18.41 8.00
C TRP A 325 -14.84 -19.16 7.73
N LEU A 326 -13.69 -18.49 7.97
CA LEU A 326 -12.37 -19.15 7.82
C LEU A 326 -12.19 -20.32 8.77
N LEU A 327 -12.61 -20.17 10.03
CA LEU A 327 -12.55 -21.26 11.03
C LEU A 327 -13.43 -22.45 10.62
N LYS A 328 -14.67 -22.18 10.21
CA LYS A 328 -15.62 -23.23 9.77
C LYS A 328 -15.06 -24.05 8.59
N ASN A 329 -14.31 -23.43 7.70
CA ASN A 329 -13.78 -24.06 6.49
C ASN A 329 -12.34 -24.59 6.65
N GLY A 330 -11.78 -24.57 7.86
CA GLY A 330 -10.42 -25.04 8.10
C GLY A 330 -9.32 -24.21 7.41
N LEU A 331 -9.64 -22.96 7.04
CA LEU A 331 -8.73 -22.04 6.34
C LEU A 331 -8.00 -21.07 7.28
N TRP A 332 -8.38 -21.04 8.57
CA TRP A 332 -7.72 -20.19 9.54
C TRP A 332 -6.30 -20.68 9.84
N THR A 333 -5.31 -19.79 9.77
CA THR A 333 -3.92 -20.07 10.13
C THR A 333 -3.48 -19.17 11.28
N ASP A 334 -2.74 -19.75 12.24
CA ASP A 334 -2.18 -19.03 13.38
C ASP A 334 -0.75 -18.52 13.14
N ASP A 335 -0.23 -18.67 11.92
CA ASP A 335 1.12 -18.25 11.50
C ASP A 335 1.23 -16.72 11.29
#